data_96808485af3cdd8bcc67fdaf474c6b65
#
_entry.id   96808485af3cdd8bcc67fdaf474c6b65
#
_cell.length_a   1.000
_cell.length_b   1.000
_cell.length_c   1.000
_cell.angle_alpha   90.00
_cell.angle_beta   90.00
_cell.angle_gamma   90.00
#
_symmetry.space_group_name_H-M   'P 1'
#
loop_
_entity.id
_entity.type
_entity.pdbx_description
1 polymer ?
#
loop_
_entity_poly.entity_id
_entity_poly.type
_entity_poly.pdbx_seq_one_letter_code
_entity_poly.pdbx_strand_id
1 'polypeptide(L)'
;MTKEERAEKWFRGIPNAELISMEEKMNICDKAAREMMTDIFLMSAVLCISLLVFCGKMIFDLIVKLINYISVEDADTIYYIYSAVCIGVAIVFFVIINPLIFATLNKNKYIKSEAEKIIRTIEKNKEKYSEDFYNNMEEGYLQFDNFNFKLAIIQELMYDINVLQPEFDIYEFAKEYKGEEIDTESDTVIEPALDYFKNLQIPKSLAKEVGSFYMDGGNEVYMNIIPQWDGEDGYFDLNDVSLTELRQFPNLTEATILTDDFDKIKKIFDAAGIKVELL
;
A
#
# COMPACT_ATOMS: atom_id res chain seq x y z
N MET A 1 -10.10 4.29 -18.72
CA MET A 1 -8.91 3.72 -18.05
C MET A 1 -9.16 3.84 -16.56
N THR A 2 -9.30 2.72 -15.89
CA THR A 2 -9.48 2.66 -14.42
C THR A 2 -8.21 3.09 -13.71
N LYS A 3 -8.26 3.25 -12.37
CA LYS A 3 -7.04 3.57 -11.58
C LYS A 3 -6.04 2.42 -11.64
N GLU A 4 -6.52 1.19 -11.57
CA GLU A 4 -5.74 -0.03 -11.67
C GLU A 4 -5.04 -0.15 -13.03
N GLU A 5 -5.78 -0.03 -14.14
CA GLU A 5 -5.22 -0.03 -15.50
C GLU A 5 -4.13 1.04 -15.68
N ARG A 6 -4.31 2.21 -15.03
CA ARG A 6 -3.31 3.29 -15.04
C ARG A 6 -2.07 2.88 -14.25
N ALA A 7 -2.24 2.29 -13.08
CA ALA A 7 -1.16 1.84 -12.23
C ALA A 7 -0.33 0.76 -12.95
N GLU A 8 -0.95 -0.26 -13.49
CA GLU A 8 -0.27 -1.31 -14.27
C GLU A 8 0.52 -0.73 -15.47
N LYS A 9 -0.10 0.20 -16.21
CA LYS A 9 0.56 0.86 -17.35
C LYS A 9 1.78 1.67 -16.93
N TRP A 10 1.69 2.39 -15.81
CA TRP A 10 2.76 3.29 -15.36
C TRP A 10 3.90 2.54 -14.70
N PHE A 11 3.64 1.39 -14.09
CA PHE A 11 4.64 0.52 -13.47
C PHE A 11 5.26 -0.49 -14.45
N ARG A 12 4.72 -0.60 -15.67
CA ARG A 12 5.26 -1.51 -16.69
C ARG A 12 6.71 -1.18 -16.99
N GLY A 13 7.59 -2.16 -16.75
CA GLY A 13 9.04 -2.05 -16.99
C GLY A 13 9.84 -1.49 -15.79
N ILE A 14 9.21 -1.31 -14.62
CA ILE A 14 9.95 -1.10 -13.37
C ILE A 14 10.34 -2.48 -12.82
N PRO A 15 11.64 -2.73 -12.60
CA PRO A 15 12.09 -4.00 -12.02
C PRO A 15 11.49 -4.22 -10.62
N ASN A 16 11.10 -5.45 -10.31
CA ASN A 16 10.54 -5.86 -9.01
C ASN A 16 9.25 -5.09 -8.60
N ALA A 17 8.52 -4.53 -9.58
CA ALA A 17 7.27 -3.80 -9.31
C ALA A 17 6.16 -4.72 -8.76
N GLU A 18 6.29 -6.02 -8.93
CA GLU A 18 5.42 -7.05 -8.35
C GLU A 18 5.46 -7.08 -6.82
N LEU A 19 6.54 -6.62 -6.21
CA LEU A 19 6.67 -6.51 -4.75
C LEU A 19 5.84 -5.36 -4.14
N ILE A 20 5.33 -4.45 -4.98
CA ILE A 20 4.54 -3.30 -4.55
C ILE A 20 3.06 -3.65 -4.71
N SER A 21 2.27 -3.53 -3.66
CA SER A 21 0.84 -3.79 -3.70
C SER A 21 0.11 -2.90 -4.72
N MET A 22 -1.04 -3.34 -5.23
CA MET A 22 -1.82 -2.56 -6.19
C MET A 22 -2.29 -1.23 -5.58
N GLU A 23 -2.63 -1.22 -4.30
CA GLU A 23 -3.02 -0.02 -3.58
C GLU A 23 -1.89 1.01 -3.51
N GLU A 24 -0.69 0.59 -3.16
CA GLU A 24 0.49 1.46 -3.14
C GLU A 24 0.83 1.99 -4.54
N LYS A 25 0.75 1.13 -5.58
CA LYS A 25 0.90 1.56 -6.98
C LYS A 25 -0.10 2.66 -7.35
N MET A 26 -1.37 2.49 -6.97
CA MET A 26 -2.41 3.51 -7.21
C MET A 26 -2.11 4.81 -6.46
N ASN A 27 -1.69 4.74 -5.19
CA ASN A 27 -1.32 5.89 -4.38
C ASN A 27 -0.15 6.68 -4.98
N ILE A 28 0.90 5.98 -5.44
CA ILE A 28 2.04 6.59 -6.14
C ILE A 28 1.57 7.26 -7.44
N CYS A 29 0.72 6.60 -8.20
CA CYS A 29 0.17 7.15 -9.44
C CYS A 29 -0.68 8.40 -9.21
N ASP A 30 -1.51 8.43 -8.18
CA ASP A 30 -2.34 9.59 -7.84
C ASP A 30 -1.49 10.76 -7.34
N LYS A 31 -0.41 10.49 -6.59
CA LYS A 31 0.55 11.51 -6.16
C LYS A 31 1.33 12.06 -7.36
N ALA A 32 1.85 11.18 -8.22
CA ALA A 32 2.55 11.57 -9.44
C ALA A 32 1.66 12.41 -10.38
N ALA A 33 0.38 12.07 -10.49
CA ALA A 33 -0.58 12.83 -11.29
C ALA A 33 -0.81 14.24 -10.72
N ARG A 34 -0.90 14.39 -9.40
CA ARG A 34 -1.03 15.72 -8.75
C ARG A 34 0.21 16.58 -8.96
N GLU A 35 1.40 16.02 -8.78
CA GLU A 35 2.65 16.75 -9.02
C GLU A 35 2.78 17.17 -10.48
N MET A 36 2.45 16.27 -11.41
CA MET A 36 2.45 16.58 -12.84
C MET A 36 1.52 17.76 -13.19
N MET A 37 0.32 17.82 -12.61
CA MET A 37 -0.62 18.94 -12.83
C MET A 37 -0.07 20.24 -12.27
N THR A 38 0.58 20.19 -11.10
CA THR A 38 1.23 21.37 -10.50
C THR A 38 2.37 21.87 -11.36
N ASP A 39 3.22 20.98 -11.87
CA ASP A 39 4.33 21.32 -12.76
C ASP A 39 3.84 21.96 -14.07
N ILE A 40 2.79 21.39 -14.69
CA ILE A 40 2.17 21.94 -15.90
C ILE A 40 1.70 23.37 -15.63
N PHE A 41 0.96 23.57 -14.53
CA PHE A 41 0.41 24.87 -14.18
C PHE A 41 1.51 25.90 -13.93
N LEU A 42 2.52 25.55 -13.14
CA LEU A 42 3.64 26.44 -12.80
C LEU A 42 4.44 26.82 -14.05
N MET A 43 4.80 25.84 -14.89
CA MET A 43 5.55 26.11 -16.11
C MET A 43 4.73 26.94 -17.11
N SER A 44 3.45 26.66 -17.24
CA SER A 44 2.56 27.46 -18.11
C SER A 44 2.46 28.90 -17.62
N ALA A 45 2.35 29.12 -16.30
CA ALA A 45 2.30 30.46 -15.72
C ALA A 45 3.61 31.23 -15.96
N VAL A 46 4.76 30.58 -15.73
CA VAL A 46 6.09 31.20 -15.96
C VAL A 46 6.25 31.56 -17.44
N LEU A 47 5.87 30.69 -18.37
CA LEU A 47 5.95 30.95 -19.80
C LEU A 47 5.00 32.07 -20.24
N CYS A 48 3.77 32.13 -19.71
CA CYS A 48 2.83 33.23 -19.95
C CYS A 48 3.41 34.57 -19.49
N ILE A 49 3.95 34.62 -18.26
CA ILE A 49 4.59 35.86 -17.73
C ILE A 49 5.78 36.28 -18.60
N SER A 50 6.61 35.33 -19.01
CA SER A 50 7.76 35.61 -19.88
C SER A 50 7.30 36.18 -21.24
N LEU A 51 6.27 35.61 -21.86
CA LEU A 51 5.71 36.12 -23.11
C LEU A 51 5.12 37.54 -22.96
N LEU A 52 4.44 37.82 -21.83
CA LEU A 52 3.90 39.17 -21.58
C LEU A 52 5.03 40.19 -21.36
N VAL A 53 6.09 39.84 -20.68
CA VAL A 53 7.22 40.72 -20.40
C VAL A 53 8.03 40.99 -21.67
N PHE A 54 8.36 39.97 -22.46
CA PHE A 54 9.29 40.13 -23.60
C PHE A 54 8.56 40.50 -24.88
N CYS A 55 7.34 40.04 -25.12
CA CYS A 55 6.59 40.22 -26.37
C CYS A 55 5.32 41.09 -26.22
N GLY A 56 4.96 41.50 -24.99
CA GLY A 56 3.69 42.16 -24.71
C GLY A 56 3.46 43.43 -25.55
N LYS A 57 4.50 44.24 -25.68
CA LYS A 57 4.42 45.47 -26.52
C LYS A 57 4.23 45.10 -27.99
N MET A 58 4.99 44.13 -28.49
CA MET A 58 4.91 43.71 -29.89
C MET A 58 3.54 43.06 -30.21
N ILE A 59 2.99 42.27 -29.31
CA ILE A 59 1.67 41.65 -29.42
C ILE A 59 0.58 42.73 -29.37
N PHE A 60 0.71 43.70 -28.45
CA PHE A 60 -0.25 44.82 -28.37
C PHE A 60 -0.26 45.66 -29.63
N ASP A 61 0.91 46.08 -30.15
CA ASP A 61 1.03 46.85 -31.37
C ASP A 61 0.47 46.10 -32.59
N LEU A 62 0.64 44.75 -32.63
CA LEU A 62 0.10 43.90 -33.68
C LEU A 62 -1.43 43.84 -33.59
N ILE A 63 -2.01 43.69 -32.42
CA ILE A 63 -3.46 43.65 -32.18
C ILE A 63 -4.10 44.99 -32.59
N VAL A 64 -3.49 46.11 -32.18
CA VAL A 64 -3.98 47.46 -32.54
C VAL A 64 -3.96 47.66 -34.05
N LYS A 65 -2.88 47.26 -34.72
CA LYS A 65 -2.79 47.30 -36.17
C LYS A 65 -3.84 46.43 -36.86
N LEU A 66 -4.06 45.19 -36.40
CA LEU A 66 -5.07 44.27 -36.90
C LEU A 66 -6.49 44.85 -36.78
N ILE A 67 -6.83 45.44 -35.64
CA ILE A 67 -8.13 46.09 -35.42
C ILE A 67 -8.34 47.29 -36.38
N ASN A 68 -7.30 48.08 -36.60
CA ASN A 68 -7.36 49.24 -37.50
C ASN A 68 -7.37 48.87 -38.99
N TYR A 69 -6.86 47.69 -39.37
CA TYR A 69 -6.75 47.20 -40.76
C TYR A 69 -7.91 46.33 -41.23
N ILE A 70 -8.82 45.89 -40.38
CA ILE A 70 -10.01 45.09 -40.76
C ILE A 70 -10.88 45.82 -41.82
N SER A 71 -10.57 47.06 -42.12
CA SER A 71 -11.31 47.89 -43.06
C SER A 71 -10.64 48.06 -44.45
N VAL A 72 -9.49 47.44 -44.77
CA VAL A 72 -8.78 47.65 -46.05
C VAL A 72 -8.26 46.31 -46.61
N GLU A 73 -8.67 45.99 -47.85
CA GLU A 73 -8.24 44.81 -48.63
C GLU A 73 -6.86 45.06 -49.29
N ASP A 74 -5.77 45.09 -48.52
CA ASP A 74 -4.40 45.24 -49.04
C ASP A 74 -3.50 44.05 -48.65
N ALA A 75 -2.42 43.84 -49.44
CA ALA A 75 -1.40 42.77 -49.23
C ALA A 75 -0.80 42.82 -47.84
N ASP A 76 -0.73 43.97 -47.19
CA ASP A 76 -0.27 44.16 -45.83
C ASP A 76 -1.20 43.48 -44.80
N THR A 77 -2.49 43.42 -45.06
CA THR A 77 -3.48 42.73 -44.21
C THR A 77 -3.20 41.23 -44.13
N ILE A 78 -2.84 40.60 -45.25
CA ILE A 78 -2.49 39.17 -45.32
C ILE A 78 -1.24 38.90 -44.47
N TYR A 79 -0.23 39.74 -44.53
CA TYR A 79 0.98 39.64 -43.74
C TYR A 79 0.71 39.71 -42.21
N TYR A 80 -0.17 40.65 -41.78
CA TYR A 80 -0.52 40.76 -40.35
C TYR A 80 -1.37 39.57 -39.87
N ILE A 81 -2.26 39.04 -40.67
CA ILE A 81 -3.02 37.83 -40.34
C ILE A 81 -2.06 36.63 -40.20
N TYR A 82 -1.15 36.47 -41.16
CA TYR A 82 -0.16 35.39 -41.12
C TYR A 82 0.73 35.48 -39.86
N SER A 83 1.25 36.65 -39.53
CA SER A 83 2.07 36.86 -38.33
C SER A 83 1.28 36.62 -37.04
N ALA A 84 0.00 37.01 -36.95
CA ALA A 84 -0.87 36.73 -35.82
C ALA A 84 -1.11 35.23 -35.64
N VAL A 85 -1.32 34.48 -36.73
CA VAL A 85 -1.47 33.02 -36.71
C VAL A 85 -0.17 32.36 -36.23
N CYS A 86 1.00 32.78 -36.74
CA CYS A 86 2.30 32.26 -36.29
C CYS A 86 2.56 32.51 -34.80
N ILE A 87 2.23 33.68 -34.29
CA ILE A 87 2.32 34.01 -32.87
C ILE A 87 1.35 33.16 -32.07
N GLY A 88 0.10 32.97 -32.52
CA GLY A 88 -0.88 32.09 -31.88
C GLY A 88 -0.39 30.63 -31.77
N VAL A 89 0.14 30.09 -32.85
CA VAL A 89 0.74 28.75 -32.88
C VAL A 89 1.92 28.64 -31.92
N ALA A 90 2.81 29.63 -31.89
CA ALA A 90 3.94 29.67 -30.96
C ALA A 90 3.48 29.69 -29.48
N ILE A 91 2.46 30.49 -29.16
CA ILE A 91 1.87 30.54 -27.83
C ILE A 91 1.31 29.16 -27.43
N VAL A 92 0.56 28.50 -28.27
CA VAL A 92 0.03 27.15 -28.01
C VAL A 92 1.15 26.15 -27.78
N PHE A 93 2.17 26.19 -28.63
CA PHE A 93 3.32 25.28 -28.48
C PHE A 93 4.07 25.51 -27.17
N PHE A 94 4.45 26.73 -26.86
CA PHE A 94 5.25 27.02 -25.68
C PHE A 94 4.47 26.95 -24.37
N VAL A 95 3.20 27.36 -24.35
CA VAL A 95 2.42 27.47 -23.10
C VAL A 95 1.68 26.19 -22.76
N ILE A 96 1.30 25.39 -23.78
CA ILE A 96 0.49 24.17 -23.57
C ILE A 96 1.31 22.90 -23.84
N ILE A 97 1.91 22.78 -25.03
CA ILE A 97 2.55 21.54 -25.46
C ILE A 97 3.86 21.27 -24.70
N ASN A 98 4.70 22.28 -24.55
CA ASN A 98 6.01 22.13 -23.89
C ASN A 98 5.90 21.74 -22.41
N PRO A 99 5.06 22.38 -21.57
CA PRO A 99 4.85 21.92 -20.18
C PRO A 99 4.27 20.50 -20.10
N LEU A 100 3.41 20.11 -21.05
CA LEU A 100 2.84 18.76 -21.08
C LEU A 100 3.91 17.69 -21.37
N ILE A 101 4.82 17.95 -22.30
CA ILE A 101 5.96 17.07 -22.59
C ILE A 101 6.87 16.95 -21.37
N PHE A 102 7.25 18.10 -20.75
CA PHE A 102 8.10 18.15 -19.58
C PHE A 102 7.51 17.35 -18.40
N ALA A 103 6.24 17.58 -18.08
CA ALA A 103 5.55 16.87 -17.02
C ALA A 103 5.47 15.36 -17.28
N THR A 104 5.29 14.96 -18.55
CA THR A 104 5.26 13.53 -18.93
C THR A 104 6.62 12.85 -18.72
N LEU A 105 7.71 13.55 -19.03
CA LEU A 105 9.07 13.04 -18.80
C LEU A 105 9.39 12.94 -17.29
N ASN A 106 9.04 13.95 -16.52
CA ASN A 106 9.26 13.97 -15.07
C ASN A 106 8.44 12.92 -14.33
N LYS A 107 7.21 12.63 -14.78
CA LYS A 107 6.35 11.58 -14.22
C LYS A 107 7.07 10.24 -14.13
N ASN A 108 7.70 9.79 -15.21
CA ASN A 108 8.37 8.49 -15.25
C ASN A 108 9.54 8.44 -14.26
N LYS A 109 10.30 9.53 -14.15
CA LYS A 109 11.40 9.66 -13.19
C LYS A 109 10.88 9.62 -11.75
N TYR A 110 9.78 10.30 -11.47
CA TYR A 110 9.16 10.33 -10.15
C TYR A 110 8.66 8.94 -9.73
N ILE A 111 7.85 8.28 -10.57
CA ILE A 111 7.29 6.95 -10.29
C ILE A 111 8.41 5.94 -10.06
N LYS A 112 9.44 5.96 -10.91
CA LYS A 112 10.60 5.07 -10.75
C LYS A 112 11.33 5.32 -9.42
N SER A 113 11.55 6.57 -9.04
CA SER A 113 12.21 6.92 -7.78
C SER A 113 11.42 6.48 -6.55
N GLU A 114 10.11 6.65 -6.54
CA GLU A 114 9.26 6.22 -5.41
C GLU A 114 9.15 4.68 -5.35
N ALA A 115 8.98 4.01 -6.49
CA ALA A 115 8.99 2.56 -6.56
C ALA A 115 10.32 1.97 -6.05
N GLU A 116 11.47 2.52 -6.48
CA GLU A 116 12.78 2.07 -6.01
C GLU A 116 12.99 2.25 -4.50
N LYS A 117 12.43 3.31 -3.89
CA LYS A 117 12.50 3.51 -2.44
C LYS A 117 11.73 2.42 -1.69
N ILE A 118 10.51 2.12 -2.13
CA ILE A 118 9.67 1.09 -1.51
C ILE A 118 10.32 -0.27 -1.69
N ILE A 119 10.75 -0.62 -2.90
CA ILE A 119 11.41 -1.89 -3.19
C ILE A 119 12.66 -2.07 -2.31
N ARG A 120 13.52 -1.04 -2.20
CA ARG A 120 14.70 -1.10 -1.32
C ARG A 120 14.33 -1.28 0.15
N THR A 121 13.22 -0.70 0.60
CA THR A 121 12.73 -0.88 1.97
C THR A 121 12.27 -2.31 2.18
N ILE A 122 11.52 -2.87 1.22
CA ILE A 122 11.06 -4.27 1.25
C ILE A 122 12.27 -5.22 1.22
N GLU A 123 13.23 -5.02 0.32
CA GLU A 123 14.43 -5.85 0.20
C GLU A 123 15.29 -5.76 1.48
N LYS A 124 15.49 -4.56 2.02
CA LYS A 124 16.23 -4.37 3.29
C LYS A 124 15.54 -5.04 4.46
N ASN A 125 14.22 -4.95 4.54
CA ASN A 125 13.46 -5.67 5.56
C ASN A 125 13.60 -7.19 5.36
N LYS A 126 13.48 -7.68 4.14
CA LYS A 126 13.67 -9.10 3.81
C LYS A 126 15.08 -9.61 4.16
N GLU A 127 16.14 -8.83 3.89
CA GLU A 127 17.51 -9.17 4.31
C GLU A 127 17.62 -9.17 5.84
N LYS A 128 17.11 -8.15 6.52
CA LYS A 128 17.10 -8.07 7.98
C LYS A 128 16.34 -9.25 8.59
N TYR A 129 15.14 -9.59 8.06
CA TYR A 129 14.36 -10.73 8.54
C TYR A 129 15.04 -12.06 8.27
N SER A 130 15.76 -12.22 7.14
CA SER A 130 16.52 -13.44 6.88
C SER A 130 17.71 -13.57 7.84
N GLU A 131 18.42 -12.50 8.14
CA GLU A 131 19.54 -12.47 9.09
C GLU A 131 19.04 -12.72 10.53
N ASP A 132 17.95 -12.07 10.93
CA ASP A 132 17.29 -12.30 12.23
C ASP A 132 16.71 -13.73 12.30
N PHE A 133 16.17 -14.29 11.22
CA PHE A 133 15.68 -15.66 11.15
C PHE A 133 16.83 -16.66 11.37
N TYR A 134 17.99 -16.49 10.72
CA TYR A 134 19.15 -17.36 10.94
C TYR A 134 19.73 -17.25 12.35
N ASN A 135 19.81 -16.05 12.89
CA ASN A 135 20.26 -15.82 14.27
C ASN A 135 19.27 -16.41 15.29
N ASN A 136 17.96 -16.37 15.00
CA ASN A 136 16.91 -16.90 15.88
C ASN A 136 16.76 -18.43 15.81
N MET A 137 17.28 -19.09 14.78
CA MET A 137 17.35 -20.56 14.76
C MET A 137 18.18 -21.14 15.93
N GLU A 138 19.13 -20.37 16.49
CA GLU A 138 19.86 -20.75 17.68
C GLU A 138 19.04 -20.60 18.98
N GLU A 139 18.03 -19.71 19.02
CA GLU A 139 17.17 -19.46 20.19
C GLU A 139 15.94 -20.38 20.28
N GLY A 140 15.57 -21.05 19.17
CA GLY A 140 14.41 -21.94 19.07
C GLY A 140 13.10 -21.19 18.80
N TYR A 141 11.97 -21.92 18.93
CA TYR A 141 10.63 -21.44 18.60
C TYR A 141 9.73 -21.38 19.82
N LEU A 142 8.72 -20.49 19.77
CA LEU A 142 7.64 -20.43 20.75
C LEU A 142 6.87 -21.75 20.75
N GLN A 143 6.38 -22.15 21.91
CA GLN A 143 5.62 -23.38 22.11
C GLN A 143 4.17 -23.03 22.43
N PHE A 144 3.25 -23.67 21.76
CA PHE A 144 1.82 -23.46 21.95
C PHE A 144 1.14 -24.80 22.17
N ASP A 145 0.45 -24.94 23.29
CA ASP A 145 -0.45 -26.06 23.59
C ASP A 145 -1.86 -25.74 23.06
N ASN A 146 -2.25 -24.46 23.10
CA ASN A 146 -3.52 -24.00 22.58
C ASN A 146 -3.35 -23.32 21.20
N PHE A 147 -4.07 -23.85 20.19
CA PHE A 147 -3.97 -23.36 18.83
C PHE A 147 -4.63 -22.00 18.64
N ASN A 148 -5.76 -21.71 19.29
CA ASN A 148 -6.44 -20.42 19.19
C ASN A 148 -5.61 -19.28 19.83
N PHE A 149 -4.87 -19.58 20.92
CA PHE A 149 -3.87 -18.66 21.44
C PHE A 149 -2.73 -18.41 20.44
N LYS A 150 -2.25 -19.47 19.76
CA LYS A 150 -1.27 -19.33 18.69
C LYS A 150 -1.78 -18.42 17.57
N LEU A 151 -3.06 -18.58 17.15
CA LEU A 151 -3.68 -17.73 16.12
C LEU A 151 -3.74 -16.26 16.57
N ALA A 152 -4.11 -15.98 17.82
CA ALA A 152 -4.13 -14.62 18.35
C ALA A 152 -2.72 -13.96 18.31
N ILE A 153 -1.68 -14.73 18.62
CA ILE A 153 -0.28 -14.26 18.53
C ILE A 153 0.16 -14.09 17.06
N ILE A 154 -0.30 -14.94 16.15
CA ILE A 154 -0.05 -14.78 14.72
C ILE A 154 -0.74 -13.51 14.19
N GLN A 155 -1.99 -13.24 14.61
CA GLN A 155 -2.68 -11.99 14.25
C GLN A 155 -1.81 -10.79 14.62
N GLU A 156 -1.42 -10.66 15.86
CA GLU A 156 -0.60 -9.54 16.33
C GLU A 156 0.73 -9.44 15.56
N LEU A 157 1.47 -10.54 15.44
CA LEU A 157 2.82 -10.52 14.86
C LEU A 157 2.83 -10.39 13.33
N MET A 158 1.88 -11.00 12.63
CA MET A 158 1.86 -11.09 11.16
C MET A 158 1.07 -9.93 10.54
N TYR A 159 -0.13 -9.63 11.06
CA TYR A 159 -1.07 -8.69 10.46
C TYR A 159 -1.06 -7.32 11.12
N ASP A 160 -1.07 -7.24 12.46
CA ASP A 160 -1.20 -5.96 13.16
C ASP A 160 0.12 -5.18 13.19
N ILE A 161 1.23 -5.83 13.63
CA ILE A 161 2.55 -5.18 13.70
C ILE A 161 3.51 -5.59 12.59
N ASN A 162 3.13 -6.55 11.75
CA ASN A 162 3.81 -6.94 10.51
C ASN A 162 5.30 -7.32 10.67
N VAL A 163 5.64 -8.04 11.75
CA VAL A 163 7.02 -8.50 12.02
C VAL A 163 7.23 -9.98 11.71
N LEU A 164 6.17 -10.80 11.65
CA LEU A 164 6.21 -12.20 11.25
C LEU A 164 5.93 -12.32 9.75
N GLN A 165 6.96 -12.55 8.96
CA GLN A 165 6.90 -12.57 7.51
C GLN A 165 7.32 -13.93 6.92
N PRO A 166 6.82 -14.32 5.74
CA PRO A 166 5.87 -13.55 4.90
C PRO A 166 4.45 -13.57 5.47
N GLU A 167 3.69 -12.51 5.22
CA GLU A 167 2.26 -12.47 5.49
C GLU A 167 1.55 -13.56 4.68
N PHE A 168 0.60 -14.28 5.31
CA PHE A 168 -0.20 -15.28 4.63
C PHE A 168 -1.48 -14.66 4.10
N ASP A 169 -1.77 -14.89 2.83
CA ASP A 169 -2.99 -14.49 2.16
C ASP A 169 -3.58 -15.72 1.45
N ILE A 170 -4.83 -16.07 1.78
CA ILE A 170 -5.50 -17.25 1.23
C ILE A 170 -5.68 -17.18 -0.29
N TYR A 171 -5.90 -15.99 -0.85
CA TYR A 171 -6.09 -15.81 -2.28
C TYR A 171 -4.79 -16.02 -3.06
N GLU A 172 -3.65 -15.57 -2.53
CA GLU A 172 -2.34 -15.84 -3.14
C GLU A 172 -1.92 -17.30 -2.92
N PHE A 173 -2.16 -17.82 -1.72
CA PHE A 173 -1.88 -19.22 -1.41
C PHE A 173 -2.65 -20.18 -2.32
N ALA A 174 -3.95 -19.95 -2.55
CA ALA A 174 -4.78 -20.78 -3.42
C ALA A 174 -4.28 -20.83 -4.87
N LYS A 175 -3.72 -19.74 -5.38
CA LYS A 175 -3.15 -19.70 -6.75
C LYS A 175 -1.91 -20.59 -6.91
N GLU A 176 -1.12 -20.74 -5.86
CA GLU A 176 0.13 -21.51 -5.88
C GLU A 176 -0.05 -22.95 -5.38
N TYR A 177 -1.18 -23.25 -4.74
CA TYR A 177 -1.46 -24.55 -4.14
C TYR A 177 -1.61 -25.64 -5.20
N LYS A 178 -0.88 -26.74 -5.02
CA LYS A 178 -0.83 -27.86 -6.00
C LYS A 178 -1.78 -29.02 -5.66
N GLY A 179 -2.58 -28.88 -4.61
CA GLY A 179 -3.56 -29.88 -4.21
C GLY A 179 -4.91 -29.70 -4.92
N GLU A 180 -5.99 -30.05 -4.24
CA GLU A 180 -7.33 -29.77 -4.72
C GLU A 180 -7.60 -28.27 -4.77
N GLU A 181 -8.49 -27.83 -5.67
CA GLU A 181 -8.86 -26.42 -5.82
C GLU A 181 -9.43 -25.89 -4.48
N ILE A 182 -8.90 -24.77 -4.02
CA ILE A 182 -9.33 -24.13 -2.78
C ILE A 182 -10.45 -23.13 -3.10
N ASP A 183 -11.62 -23.34 -2.46
CA ASP A 183 -12.74 -22.40 -2.49
C ASP A 183 -12.47 -21.26 -1.49
N THR A 184 -12.01 -20.10 -1.99
CA THR A 184 -11.70 -18.92 -1.19
C THR A 184 -12.95 -18.13 -0.76
N GLU A 185 -14.14 -18.57 -1.13
CA GLU A 185 -15.45 -18.04 -0.69
C GLU A 185 -16.16 -19.01 0.27
N SER A 186 -15.41 -19.97 0.83
CA SER A 186 -15.96 -21.00 1.71
C SER A 186 -16.42 -20.43 3.06
N ASP A 187 -17.54 -20.91 3.56
CA ASP A 187 -18.02 -20.74 4.94
C ASP A 187 -17.53 -21.84 5.90
N THR A 188 -16.67 -22.73 5.41
CA THR A 188 -16.09 -23.83 6.16
C THR A 188 -14.57 -23.73 6.17
N VAL A 189 -13.94 -24.46 7.10
CA VAL A 189 -12.49 -24.50 7.27
C VAL A 189 -11.79 -24.91 5.98
N ILE A 190 -10.84 -24.12 5.54
CA ILE A 190 -9.88 -24.45 4.49
C ILE A 190 -8.71 -25.20 5.12
N GLU A 191 -8.74 -26.54 5.11
CA GLU A 191 -7.74 -27.40 5.76
C GLU A 191 -6.29 -27.07 5.38
N PRO A 192 -5.93 -26.78 4.10
CA PRO A 192 -4.56 -26.40 3.76
C PRO A 192 -4.08 -25.11 4.45
N ALA A 193 -4.97 -24.12 4.64
CA ALA A 193 -4.65 -22.88 5.36
C ALA A 193 -4.52 -23.14 6.87
N LEU A 194 -5.43 -23.94 7.43
CA LEU A 194 -5.37 -24.37 8.82
C LEU A 194 -4.04 -25.09 9.12
N ASP A 195 -3.65 -26.02 8.24
CA ASP A 195 -2.39 -26.76 8.36
C ASP A 195 -1.17 -25.85 8.24
N TYR A 196 -1.22 -24.82 7.40
CA TYR A 196 -0.17 -23.81 7.33
C TYR A 196 0.04 -23.16 8.69
N PHE A 197 -1.03 -22.63 9.32
CA PHE A 197 -0.92 -21.96 10.63
C PHE A 197 -0.55 -22.92 11.76
N LYS A 198 -1.05 -24.17 11.72
CA LYS A 198 -0.64 -25.20 12.70
C LYS A 198 0.86 -25.47 12.66
N ASN A 199 1.45 -25.53 11.47
CA ASN A 199 2.86 -25.84 11.26
C ASN A 199 3.77 -24.62 11.27
N LEU A 200 3.24 -23.41 11.27
CA LEU A 200 4.02 -22.17 11.29
C LEU A 200 4.85 -22.09 12.57
N GLN A 201 6.15 -22.01 12.41
CA GLN A 201 7.10 -21.86 13.52
C GLN A 201 7.34 -20.36 13.79
N ILE A 202 7.12 -19.92 15.03
CA ILE A 202 7.30 -18.53 15.45
C ILE A 202 8.60 -18.43 16.25
N PRO A 203 9.61 -17.66 15.78
CA PRO A 203 10.85 -17.48 16.50
C PRO A 203 10.65 -16.89 17.92
N LYS A 204 11.33 -17.41 18.93
CA LYS A 204 11.25 -16.88 20.31
C LYS A 204 11.62 -15.41 20.44
N SER A 205 12.49 -14.92 19.58
CA SER A 205 12.88 -13.51 19.58
C SER A 205 11.71 -12.55 19.32
N LEU A 206 10.65 -13.01 18.64
CA LEU A 206 9.45 -12.22 18.41
C LEU A 206 8.53 -12.11 19.62
N ALA A 207 8.73 -12.95 20.66
CA ALA A 207 7.92 -12.88 21.89
C ALA A 207 7.94 -11.50 22.57
N LYS A 208 9.05 -10.79 22.49
CA LYS A 208 9.21 -9.44 23.05
C LYS A 208 8.46 -8.34 22.29
N GLU A 209 8.07 -8.60 21.05
CA GLU A 209 7.32 -7.65 20.22
C GLU A 209 5.83 -7.65 20.58
N VAL A 210 5.32 -8.69 21.23
CA VAL A 210 3.92 -8.80 21.64
C VAL A 210 3.72 -8.03 22.96
N GLY A 211 3.13 -6.84 22.86
CA GLY A 211 2.77 -6.01 24.02
C GLY A 211 1.30 -6.18 24.45
N SER A 212 0.45 -6.44 23.48
CA SER A 212 -0.98 -6.74 23.60
C SER A 212 -1.42 -7.67 22.50
N PHE A 213 -2.63 -8.22 22.59
CA PHE A 213 -3.34 -8.82 21.45
C PHE A 213 -4.85 -8.65 21.58
N TYR A 214 -5.53 -8.68 20.43
CA TYR A 214 -6.95 -8.45 20.35
C TYR A 214 -7.62 -9.52 19.49
N MET A 215 -8.50 -10.32 20.08
CA MET A 215 -9.28 -11.33 19.38
C MET A 215 -10.61 -10.69 18.93
N ASP A 216 -10.84 -10.64 17.63
CA ASP A 216 -12.04 -10.11 17.01
C ASP A 216 -12.48 -11.05 15.88
N GLY A 217 -13.78 -11.21 15.68
CA GLY A 217 -14.32 -12.04 14.59
C GLY A 217 -13.86 -11.63 13.19
N GLY A 218 -13.40 -10.38 13.02
CA GLY A 218 -12.86 -9.86 11.77
C GLY A 218 -11.33 -10.00 11.60
N ASN A 219 -10.65 -10.71 12.50
CA ASN A 219 -9.21 -10.87 12.40
C ASN A 219 -8.80 -11.62 11.11
N GLU A 220 -7.78 -11.11 10.43
CA GLU A 220 -7.30 -11.63 9.14
C GLU A 220 -6.89 -13.11 9.24
N VAL A 221 -6.29 -13.53 10.33
CA VAL A 221 -5.91 -14.94 10.54
C VAL A 221 -7.11 -15.87 10.48
N TYR A 222 -8.27 -15.44 10.99
CA TYR A 222 -9.50 -16.24 10.95
C TYR A 222 -10.10 -16.28 9.55
N MET A 223 -10.15 -15.11 8.89
CA MET A 223 -10.66 -14.99 7.51
C MET A 223 -9.78 -15.73 6.49
N ASN A 224 -8.52 -15.95 6.79
CA ASN A 224 -7.63 -16.80 5.99
C ASN A 224 -7.91 -18.31 6.19
N ILE A 225 -8.52 -18.70 7.32
CA ILE A 225 -8.89 -20.11 7.60
C ILE A 225 -10.32 -20.40 7.17
N ILE A 226 -11.25 -19.48 7.43
CA ILE A 226 -12.70 -19.56 7.05
C ILE A 226 -13.09 -18.20 6.45
N PRO A 227 -12.99 -18.01 5.14
CA PRO A 227 -13.17 -16.70 4.49
C PRO A 227 -14.53 -16.05 4.71
N GLN A 228 -15.59 -16.83 4.88
CA GLN A 228 -16.95 -16.35 5.13
C GLN A 228 -17.40 -16.64 6.58
N TRP A 229 -16.46 -16.68 7.52
CA TRP A 229 -16.80 -16.87 8.93
C TRP A 229 -17.61 -15.69 9.46
N ASP A 230 -18.76 -15.98 10.07
CA ASP A 230 -19.69 -14.97 10.59
C ASP A 230 -19.39 -14.52 12.04
N GLY A 231 -18.45 -15.19 12.72
CA GLY A 231 -18.06 -14.89 14.09
C GLY A 231 -19.04 -15.39 15.16
N GLU A 232 -20.12 -16.09 14.79
CA GLU A 232 -21.18 -16.48 15.72
C GLU A 232 -20.92 -17.82 16.43
N ASP A 233 -20.04 -18.67 15.88
CA ASP A 233 -19.63 -19.91 16.53
C ASP A 233 -18.34 -19.70 17.36
N GLY A 234 -18.14 -20.47 18.40
CA GLY A 234 -16.96 -20.41 19.27
C GLY A 234 -15.70 -21.09 18.69
N TYR A 235 -15.57 -21.23 17.37
CA TYR A 235 -14.49 -21.99 16.72
C TYR A 235 -13.10 -21.44 17.08
N PHE A 236 -12.97 -20.14 17.14
CA PHE A 236 -11.70 -19.48 17.49
C PHE A 236 -11.62 -18.99 18.94
N ASP A 237 -12.57 -19.35 19.80
CA ASP A 237 -12.58 -18.94 21.20
C ASP A 237 -11.38 -19.46 21.98
N LEU A 238 -10.85 -18.62 22.85
CA LEU A 238 -9.77 -18.96 23.77
C LEU A 238 -10.33 -19.57 25.05
N ASN A 239 -10.73 -20.84 25.00
CA ASN A 239 -11.35 -21.55 26.12
C ASN A 239 -10.34 -22.27 27.02
N ASP A 240 -9.04 -22.26 26.66
CA ASP A 240 -7.94 -22.74 27.48
C ASP A 240 -6.65 -22.03 27.10
N VAL A 241 -5.78 -21.81 28.08
CA VAL A 241 -4.42 -21.29 27.91
C VAL A 241 -3.62 -21.62 29.16
N SER A 242 -2.36 -21.95 29.01
CA SER A 242 -1.50 -22.25 30.16
C SER A 242 -0.70 -21.01 30.61
N LEU A 243 -0.41 -20.95 31.90
CA LEU A 243 0.52 -19.95 32.46
C LEU A 243 1.89 -20.01 31.80
N THR A 244 2.33 -21.20 31.37
CA THR A 244 3.61 -21.40 30.67
C THR A 244 3.61 -20.76 29.31
N GLU A 245 2.51 -20.83 28.56
CA GLU A 245 2.37 -20.17 27.27
C GLU A 245 2.43 -18.65 27.43
N LEU A 246 1.66 -18.07 28.36
CA LEU A 246 1.65 -16.63 28.61
C LEU A 246 3.02 -16.08 29.02
N ARG A 247 3.76 -16.82 29.83
CA ARG A 247 5.10 -16.42 30.33
C ARG A 247 6.18 -16.38 29.24
N GLN A 248 5.93 -16.90 28.06
CA GLN A 248 6.84 -16.75 26.93
C GLN A 248 6.91 -15.29 26.44
N PHE A 249 5.90 -14.46 26.73
CA PHE A 249 5.74 -13.10 26.24
C PHE A 249 6.08 -12.07 27.34
N PRO A 250 7.34 -11.63 27.43
CA PRO A 250 7.79 -10.79 28.55
C PRO A 250 7.19 -9.38 28.57
N ASN A 251 6.70 -8.89 27.43
CA ASN A 251 6.13 -7.56 27.28
C ASN A 251 4.60 -7.56 27.20
N LEU A 252 3.96 -8.72 27.22
CA LEU A 252 2.51 -8.83 27.16
C LEU A 252 1.88 -8.29 28.45
N THR A 253 1.12 -7.21 28.35
CA THR A 253 0.51 -6.51 29.49
C THR A 253 -1.02 -6.51 29.45
N GLU A 254 -1.62 -6.65 28.26
CA GLU A 254 -3.08 -6.62 28.10
C GLU A 254 -3.52 -7.52 26.94
N ALA A 255 -4.76 -8.01 27.03
CA ALA A 255 -5.40 -8.80 25.99
C ALA A 255 -6.91 -8.57 25.99
N THR A 256 -7.52 -8.57 24.79
CA THR A 256 -8.96 -8.73 24.61
C THR A 256 -9.24 -10.07 23.98
N ILE A 257 -10.14 -10.86 24.55
CA ILE A 257 -10.34 -12.25 24.16
C ILE A 257 -11.81 -12.57 23.87
N LEU A 258 -11.99 -13.56 22.99
CA LEU A 258 -13.24 -14.31 22.79
C LEU A 258 -13.15 -15.59 23.63
N THR A 259 -14.12 -15.87 24.47
CA THR A 259 -14.16 -17.08 25.30
C THR A 259 -15.57 -17.33 25.87
N ASP A 260 -15.90 -18.61 26.02
CA ASP A 260 -17.14 -19.05 26.69
C ASP A 260 -17.05 -18.98 28.23
N ASP A 261 -15.82 -19.03 28.81
CA ASP A 261 -15.59 -19.06 30.27
C ASP A 261 -14.55 -18.02 30.68
N PHE A 262 -14.96 -16.75 30.64
CA PHE A 262 -14.10 -15.62 30.96
C PHE A 262 -13.51 -15.70 32.38
N ASP A 263 -14.28 -16.15 33.38
CA ASP A 263 -13.83 -16.22 34.76
C ASP A 263 -12.66 -17.24 34.95
N LYS A 264 -12.69 -18.33 34.17
CA LYS A 264 -11.61 -19.34 34.15
C LYS A 264 -10.36 -18.74 33.53
N ILE A 265 -10.48 -18.16 32.36
CA ILE A 265 -9.35 -17.61 31.60
C ILE A 265 -8.73 -16.41 32.33
N LYS A 266 -9.57 -15.52 32.84
CA LYS A 266 -9.13 -14.34 33.63
C LYS A 266 -8.18 -14.72 34.77
N LYS A 267 -8.46 -15.77 35.52
CA LYS A 267 -7.59 -16.22 36.63
C LYS A 267 -6.17 -16.57 36.17
N ILE A 268 -6.05 -17.11 34.94
CA ILE A 268 -4.74 -17.50 34.39
C ILE A 268 -3.98 -16.24 33.95
N PHE A 269 -4.64 -15.29 33.29
CA PHE A 269 -4.05 -14.01 32.91
C PHE A 269 -3.66 -13.17 34.15
N ASP A 270 -4.53 -13.09 35.17
CA ASP A 270 -4.21 -12.41 36.42
C ASP A 270 -2.97 -13.05 37.12
N ALA A 271 -2.84 -14.37 37.07
CA ALA A 271 -1.66 -15.07 37.59
C ALA A 271 -0.37 -14.81 36.79
N ALA A 272 -0.50 -14.43 35.54
CA ALA A 272 0.60 -13.97 34.70
C ALA A 272 0.88 -12.46 34.85
N GLY A 273 0.01 -11.70 35.53
CA GLY A 273 0.11 -10.25 35.69
C GLY A 273 -0.36 -9.49 34.43
N ILE A 274 -1.17 -10.11 33.60
CA ILE A 274 -1.69 -9.56 32.33
C ILE A 274 -3.15 -9.15 32.55
N LYS A 275 -3.48 -7.91 32.17
CA LYS A 275 -4.85 -7.43 32.15
C LYS A 275 -5.60 -8.10 31.00
N VAL A 276 -6.79 -8.68 31.29
CA VAL A 276 -7.61 -9.29 30.24
C VAL A 276 -9.03 -8.72 30.28
N GLU A 277 -9.58 -8.47 29.10
CA GLU A 277 -10.96 -8.01 28.90
C GLU A 277 -11.68 -8.99 27.97
N LEU A 278 -12.98 -9.14 28.18
CA LEU A 278 -13.85 -9.90 27.27
C LEU A 278 -14.31 -8.94 26.15
N LEU A 279 -14.31 -9.42 24.91
CA LEU A 279 -14.86 -8.69 23.77
C LEU A 279 -16.38 -8.57 23.90
#